data_24f5d86c5a19397a890da12e6ba9ba3e
#
_entry.id   24f5d86c5a19397a890da12e6ba9ba3e
#
_cell.length_a   1.000
_cell.length_b   1.000
_cell.length_c   1.000
_cell.angle_alpha   90.00
_cell.angle_beta   90.00
_cell.angle_gamma   90.00
#
_symmetry.space_group_name_H-M   'P 1'
#
loop_
_entity.id
_entity.type
_entity.pdbx_description
1 polymer ?
#
loop_
_entity_poly.entity_id
_entity_poly.type
_entity_poly.pdbx_seq_one_letter_code
_entity_poly.pdbx_strand_id
1 'polypeptide(L)'
;MLSAGFHSELSTQHSALSTIIQEDVSSMDLIWDGISKAFWLLVTGDPEVLRVTLLSIQVSGTATLVSLLIGVPLGTALALSRFPGRQIVISLVNTGMGMPPVVAGLFITILLWRNGPLGLFHMLFTPTAMVIAQTVIAAPMVCGITLAAIGSLNPKLRLQILALGATRWQMLWLLMREARLPLLAAVMAGFGAVISEVGASTMVGGNILGQTRVLTTATVMESSKGNFDVAIALSLILMLLMYLVNLVLTYAQQRQRPL
;
A
#
# COMPACT_ATOMS: atom_id res chain seq x y z
N MET A 1 31.39 -35.84 -44.29
CA MET A 1 31.22 -34.50 -43.75
C MET A 1 29.85 -34.25 -43.05
N LEU A 2 28.80 -35.04 -43.29
CA LEU A 2 27.46 -34.88 -42.68
C LEU A 2 27.34 -35.38 -41.24
N SER A 3 28.22 -36.25 -40.74
CA SER A 3 28.13 -36.79 -39.38
C SER A 3 28.68 -35.85 -38.29
N ALA A 4 29.63 -34.99 -38.63
CA ALA A 4 30.24 -34.06 -37.67
C ALA A 4 29.33 -32.90 -37.31
N GLY A 5 28.47 -32.43 -38.23
CA GLY A 5 27.48 -31.39 -38.00
C GLY A 5 26.36 -31.84 -37.08
N PHE A 6 25.90 -33.08 -37.24
CA PHE A 6 24.81 -33.62 -36.40
C PHE A 6 25.23 -33.85 -34.96
N HIS A 7 26.48 -34.24 -34.70
CA HIS A 7 27.01 -34.38 -33.35
C HIS A 7 27.23 -33.03 -32.66
N SER A 8 27.57 -31.96 -33.39
CA SER A 8 27.73 -30.63 -32.81
C SER A 8 26.38 -29.99 -32.45
N GLU A 9 25.32 -30.17 -33.25
CA GLU A 9 23.97 -29.70 -32.94
C GLU A 9 23.38 -30.44 -31.75
N LEU A 10 23.55 -31.77 -31.66
CA LEU A 10 23.10 -32.54 -30.49
C LEU A 10 23.81 -32.13 -29.20
N SER A 11 25.11 -31.85 -29.25
CA SER A 11 25.87 -31.40 -28.09
C SER A 11 25.42 -29.99 -27.61
N THR A 12 25.11 -29.09 -28.56
CA THR A 12 24.61 -27.74 -28.27
C THR A 12 23.20 -27.80 -27.71
N GLN A 13 22.30 -28.63 -28.20
CA GLN A 13 20.97 -28.85 -27.64
C GLN A 13 21.03 -29.49 -26.26
N HIS A 14 21.93 -30.45 -26.03
CA HIS A 14 22.12 -31.08 -24.73
C HIS A 14 22.66 -30.08 -23.70
N SER A 15 23.59 -29.21 -24.11
CA SER A 15 24.10 -28.15 -23.22
C SER A 15 23.05 -27.08 -22.92
N ALA A 16 22.23 -26.69 -23.90
CA ALA A 16 21.11 -25.76 -23.69
C ALA A 16 20.04 -26.35 -22.76
N LEU A 17 19.67 -27.64 -22.97
CA LEU A 17 18.74 -28.36 -22.10
C LEU A 17 19.27 -28.50 -20.65
N SER A 18 20.57 -28.83 -20.50
CA SER A 18 21.18 -28.93 -19.18
C SER A 18 21.22 -27.56 -18.45
N THR A 19 21.45 -26.47 -19.21
CA THR A 19 21.43 -25.11 -18.64
C THR A 19 20.02 -24.72 -18.22
N ILE A 20 18.98 -25.01 -19.01
CA ILE A 20 17.58 -24.75 -18.66
C ILE A 20 17.15 -25.56 -17.43
N ILE A 21 17.52 -26.86 -17.37
CA ILE A 21 17.24 -27.72 -16.21
C ILE A 21 17.99 -27.22 -14.94
N GLN A 22 19.23 -26.76 -15.10
CA GLN A 22 20.03 -26.23 -14.01
C GLN A 22 19.48 -24.89 -13.51
N GLU A 23 18.94 -24.04 -14.39
CA GLU A 23 18.23 -22.79 -13.97
C GLU A 23 16.93 -23.11 -13.24
N ASP A 24 16.15 -24.10 -13.70
CA ASP A 24 14.90 -24.48 -12.99
C ASP A 24 15.15 -25.07 -11.60
N VAL A 25 16.16 -25.90 -11.45
CA VAL A 25 16.56 -26.46 -10.14
C VAL A 25 17.08 -25.35 -9.22
N SER A 26 17.87 -24.39 -9.74
CA SER A 26 18.38 -23.27 -8.95
C SER A 26 17.28 -22.29 -8.52
N SER A 27 16.23 -22.10 -9.33
CA SER A 27 15.10 -21.21 -8.97
C SER A 27 14.21 -21.81 -7.89
N MET A 28 13.99 -23.12 -7.89
CA MET A 28 13.25 -23.82 -6.83
C MET A 28 14.02 -23.82 -5.51
N ASP A 29 15.34 -24.02 -5.56
CA ASP A 29 16.21 -23.95 -4.37
C ASP A 29 16.18 -22.55 -3.76
N LEU A 30 16.25 -21.48 -4.57
CA LEU A 30 16.14 -20.09 -4.09
C LEU A 30 14.81 -19.81 -3.39
N ILE A 31 13.69 -20.34 -3.89
CA ILE A 31 12.38 -20.19 -3.24
C ILE A 31 12.38 -20.92 -1.90
N TRP A 32 12.92 -22.14 -1.85
CA TRP A 32 12.97 -22.94 -0.63
C TRP A 32 13.89 -22.32 0.42
N ASP A 33 15.03 -21.82 0.01
CA ASP A 33 15.96 -21.07 0.86
C ASP A 33 15.32 -19.78 1.39
N GLY A 34 14.58 -19.06 0.55
CA GLY A 34 13.83 -17.89 0.96
C GLY A 34 12.74 -18.20 2.00
N ILE A 35 11.99 -19.30 1.82
CA ILE A 35 10.98 -19.75 2.80
C ILE A 35 11.62 -20.13 4.12
N SER A 36 12.69 -20.95 4.09
CA SER A 36 13.41 -21.39 5.29
C SER A 36 14.02 -20.19 6.03
N LYS A 37 14.58 -19.25 5.30
CA LYS A 37 15.14 -18.01 5.84
C LYS A 37 14.08 -17.10 6.46
N ALA A 38 12.91 -16.96 5.83
CA ALA A 38 11.78 -16.20 6.38
C ALA A 38 11.35 -16.81 7.74
N PHE A 39 11.20 -18.12 7.78
CA PHE A 39 10.85 -18.81 9.02
C PHE A 39 11.91 -18.62 10.12
N TRP A 40 13.19 -18.77 9.75
CA TRP A 40 14.29 -18.60 10.70
C TRP A 40 14.37 -17.17 11.24
N LEU A 41 14.25 -16.13 10.37
CA LEU A 41 14.26 -14.73 10.75
C LEU A 41 13.09 -14.36 11.70
N LEU A 42 11.91 -14.96 11.48
CA LEU A 42 10.76 -14.77 12.35
C LEU A 42 10.92 -15.46 13.70
N VAL A 43 11.44 -16.69 13.72
CA VAL A 43 11.61 -17.48 14.97
C VAL A 43 12.74 -16.92 15.82
N THR A 44 13.86 -16.50 15.21
CA THR A 44 14.99 -15.90 15.94
C THR A 44 14.74 -14.46 16.36
N GLY A 45 13.73 -13.81 15.74
CA GLY A 45 13.42 -12.41 16.04
C GLY A 45 14.55 -11.46 15.64
N ASP A 46 15.09 -11.62 14.42
CA ASP A 46 16.18 -10.78 13.93
C ASP A 46 15.90 -9.29 14.17
N PRO A 47 16.78 -8.57 14.88
CA PRO A 47 16.52 -7.17 15.29
C PRO A 47 16.37 -6.21 14.11
N GLU A 48 17.03 -6.46 12.98
CA GLU A 48 16.91 -5.62 11.78
C GLU A 48 15.55 -5.84 11.12
N VAL A 49 15.15 -7.10 10.94
CA VAL A 49 13.85 -7.46 10.36
C VAL A 49 12.71 -6.95 11.21
N LEU A 50 12.80 -7.07 12.54
CA LEU A 50 11.79 -6.53 13.45
C LEU A 50 11.69 -5.01 13.34
N ARG A 51 12.82 -4.30 13.30
CA ARG A 51 12.85 -2.82 13.16
C ARG A 51 12.22 -2.39 11.83
N VAL A 52 12.59 -3.01 10.72
CA VAL A 52 12.06 -2.71 9.39
C VAL A 52 10.56 -3.01 9.31
N THR A 53 10.11 -4.11 9.93
CA THR A 53 8.69 -4.48 10.02
C THR A 53 7.90 -3.47 10.85
N LEU A 54 8.40 -3.11 12.04
CA LEU A 54 7.75 -2.12 12.91
C LEU A 54 7.66 -0.75 12.22
N LEU A 55 8.74 -0.33 11.57
CA LEU A 55 8.73 0.94 10.82
C LEU A 55 7.73 0.89 9.65
N SER A 56 7.63 -0.24 8.95
CA SER A 56 6.62 -0.42 7.88
C SER A 56 5.20 -0.26 8.42
N ILE A 57 4.89 -0.89 9.56
CA ILE A 57 3.58 -0.76 10.23
C ILE A 57 3.35 0.69 10.68
N GLN A 58 4.35 1.30 11.31
CA GLN A 58 4.24 2.67 11.82
C GLN A 58 3.99 3.67 10.69
N VAL A 59 4.77 3.62 9.62
CA VAL A 59 4.62 4.55 8.49
C VAL A 59 3.30 4.32 7.76
N SER A 60 3.00 3.07 7.37
CA SER A 60 1.77 2.76 6.63
C SER A 60 0.52 2.89 7.48
N GLY A 61 0.58 2.54 8.76
CA GLY A 61 -0.52 2.72 9.70
C GLY A 61 -0.84 4.19 9.95
N THR A 62 0.19 5.02 10.21
CA THR A 62 -0.02 6.47 10.40
C THR A 62 -0.51 7.15 9.13
N ALA A 63 0.06 6.81 7.97
CA ALA A 63 -0.40 7.33 6.68
C ALA A 63 -1.86 6.96 6.40
N THR A 64 -2.27 5.72 6.69
CA THR A 64 -3.66 5.28 6.56
C THR A 64 -4.58 6.05 7.50
N LEU A 65 -4.20 6.22 8.77
CA LEU A 65 -5.01 6.99 9.74
C LEU A 65 -5.18 8.45 9.29
N VAL A 66 -4.11 9.11 8.86
CA VAL A 66 -4.19 10.49 8.34
C VAL A 66 -5.04 10.55 7.08
N SER A 67 -4.91 9.57 6.18
CA SER A 67 -5.74 9.47 4.97
C SER A 67 -7.22 9.27 5.29
N LEU A 68 -7.56 8.52 6.34
CA LEU A 68 -8.93 8.37 6.82
C LEU A 68 -9.46 9.66 7.42
N LEU A 69 -8.66 10.35 8.23
CA LEU A 69 -9.04 11.64 8.83
C LEU A 69 -9.31 12.72 7.79
N ILE A 70 -8.67 12.67 6.64
CA ILE A 70 -8.86 13.61 5.53
C ILE A 70 -9.92 13.08 4.54
N GLY A 71 -9.77 11.85 4.08
CA GLY A 71 -10.53 11.27 2.99
C GLY A 71 -11.99 10.99 3.37
N VAL A 72 -12.26 10.52 4.60
CA VAL A 72 -13.64 10.22 5.03
C VAL A 72 -14.48 11.49 5.15
N PRO A 73 -14.04 12.57 5.82
CA PRO A 73 -14.80 13.83 5.86
C PRO A 73 -14.98 14.43 4.47
N LEU A 74 -13.93 14.48 3.65
CA LEU A 74 -14.01 15.05 2.30
C LEU A 74 -14.94 14.22 1.39
N GLY A 75 -14.83 12.90 1.39
CA GLY A 75 -15.70 12.02 0.62
C GLY A 75 -17.17 12.13 1.04
N THR A 76 -17.42 12.20 2.35
CA THR A 76 -18.78 12.41 2.91
C THR A 76 -19.32 13.79 2.51
N ALA A 77 -18.51 14.85 2.63
CA ALA A 77 -18.90 16.19 2.23
C ALA A 77 -19.26 16.26 0.75
N LEU A 78 -18.43 15.65 -0.13
CA LEU A 78 -18.69 15.57 -1.56
C LEU A 78 -19.93 14.74 -1.89
N ALA A 79 -20.24 13.68 -1.13
CA ALA A 79 -21.44 12.89 -1.33
C ALA A 79 -22.73 13.65 -1.00
N LEU A 80 -22.70 14.43 0.09
CA LEU A 80 -23.90 15.06 0.65
C LEU A 80 -24.13 16.49 0.15
N SER A 81 -23.11 17.18 -0.37
CA SER A 81 -23.21 18.57 -0.81
C SER A 81 -23.47 18.70 -2.32
N ARG A 82 -24.12 19.80 -2.71
CA ARG A 82 -24.33 20.21 -4.08
C ARG A 82 -23.82 21.64 -4.23
N PHE A 83 -22.76 21.82 -5.01
CA PHE A 83 -22.16 23.13 -5.29
C PHE A 83 -21.66 23.20 -6.72
N PRO A 84 -21.56 24.40 -7.33
CA PRO A 84 -20.96 24.55 -8.66
C PRO A 84 -19.51 24.08 -8.61
N GLY A 85 -19.07 23.32 -9.63
CA GLY A 85 -17.71 22.75 -9.67
C GLY A 85 -17.53 21.43 -8.94
N ARG A 86 -18.55 20.87 -8.26
CA ARG A 86 -18.47 19.57 -7.57
C ARG A 86 -17.92 18.47 -8.50
N GLN A 87 -18.33 18.46 -9.75
CA GLN A 87 -17.88 17.46 -10.73
C GLN A 87 -16.37 17.55 -10.99
N ILE A 88 -15.82 18.76 -11.01
CA ILE A 88 -14.37 18.99 -11.17
C ILE A 88 -13.62 18.40 -9.95
N VAL A 89 -14.10 18.65 -8.73
CA VAL A 89 -13.49 18.12 -7.51
C VAL A 89 -13.54 16.59 -7.49
N ILE A 90 -14.67 15.99 -7.89
CA ILE A 90 -14.79 14.53 -8.01
C ILE A 90 -13.81 13.99 -9.06
N SER A 91 -13.67 14.67 -10.20
CA SER A 91 -12.70 14.29 -11.23
C SER A 91 -11.26 14.36 -10.72
N LEU A 92 -10.91 15.39 -9.93
CA LEU A 92 -9.59 15.48 -9.27
C LEU A 92 -9.35 14.33 -8.28
N VAL A 93 -10.36 13.98 -7.47
CA VAL A 93 -10.26 12.82 -6.57
C VAL A 93 -10.03 11.54 -7.37
N ASN A 94 -10.81 11.30 -8.43
CA ASN A 94 -10.67 10.12 -9.28
C ASN A 94 -9.30 10.07 -9.98
N THR A 95 -8.80 11.24 -10.44
CA THR A 95 -7.43 11.35 -10.99
C THR A 95 -6.38 11.02 -9.93
N GLY A 96 -6.58 11.51 -8.70
CA GLY A 96 -5.69 11.19 -7.57
C GLY A 96 -5.66 9.70 -7.22
N MET A 97 -6.81 8.99 -7.36
CA MET A 97 -6.84 7.53 -7.17
C MET A 97 -6.00 6.77 -8.19
N GLY A 98 -5.87 7.28 -9.40
CA GLY A 98 -5.05 6.69 -10.47
C GLY A 98 -3.66 7.32 -10.60
N MET A 99 -3.25 8.20 -9.69
CA MET A 99 -1.96 8.90 -9.78
C MET A 99 -0.80 7.92 -9.57
N PRO A 100 0.18 7.86 -10.49
CA PRO A 100 1.36 7.03 -10.29
C PRO A 100 2.10 7.42 -9.00
N PRO A 101 2.38 6.47 -8.10
CA PRO A 101 3.03 6.77 -6.81
C PRO A 101 4.37 7.49 -6.94
N VAL A 102 5.14 7.16 -7.98
CA VAL A 102 6.43 7.82 -8.28
C VAL A 102 6.23 9.32 -8.54
N VAL A 103 5.13 9.72 -9.19
CA VAL A 103 4.80 11.12 -9.41
C VAL A 103 4.50 11.82 -8.08
N ALA A 104 3.69 11.19 -7.22
CA ALA A 104 3.45 11.71 -5.88
C ALA A 104 4.76 11.87 -5.08
N GLY A 105 5.62 10.84 -5.10
CA GLY A 105 6.93 10.87 -4.44
C GLY A 105 7.81 12.01 -4.95
N LEU A 106 7.85 12.22 -6.28
CA LEU A 106 8.63 13.32 -6.89
C LEU A 106 8.12 14.70 -6.43
N PHE A 107 6.79 14.92 -6.48
CA PHE A 107 6.22 16.19 -6.02
C PHE A 107 6.52 16.46 -4.56
N ILE A 108 6.35 15.47 -3.69
CA ILE A 108 6.66 15.63 -2.25
C ILE A 108 8.16 15.84 -2.04
N THR A 109 9.02 15.14 -2.79
CA THR A 109 10.47 15.36 -2.73
C THR A 109 10.81 16.80 -3.08
N ILE A 110 10.27 17.37 -4.17
CA ILE A 110 10.51 18.75 -4.58
C ILE A 110 10.00 19.74 -3.52
N LEU A 111 8.81 19.49 -2.94
CA LEU A 111 8.24 20.34 -1.88
C LEU A 111 9.09 20.36 -0.62
N LEU A 112 9.63 19.19 -0.23
CA LEU A 112 10.44 19.01 0.98
C LEU A 112 11.94 19.25 0.73
N TRP A 113 12.36 19.48 -0.52
CA TRP A 113 13.75 19.71 -0.86
C TRP A 113 14.29 20.94 -0.13
N ARG A 114 15.62 20.97 0.14
CA ARG A 114 16.28 22.03 0.91
C ARG A 114 15.92 23.46 0.43
N ASN A 115 15.77 23.64 -0.89
CA ASN A 115 15.38 24.91 -1.49
C ASN A 115 13.89 24.94 -1.90
N GLY A 116 13.12 23.94 -1.52
CA GLY A 116 11.68 23.86 -1.77
C GLY A 116 10.89 24.67 -0.74
N PRO A 117 9.58 24.87 -0.98
CA PRO A 117 8.72 25.69 -0.13
C PRO A 117 8.60 25.16 1.31
N LEU A 118 8.77 23.87 1.54
CA LEU A 118 8.75 23.24 2.87
C LEU A 118 10.13 22.77 3.32
N GLY A 119 11.20 23.17 2.65
CA GLY A 119 12.58 22.77 2.95
C GLY A 119 13.08 23.20 4.34
N LEU A 120 12.52 24.26 4.89
CA LEU A 120 12.82 24.75 6.24
C LEU A 120 12.55 23.71 7.35
N PHE A 121 11.63 22.76 7.10
CA PHE A 121 11.29 21.73 8.09
C PHE A 121 12.29 20.56 8.13
N HIS A 122 13.21 20.47 7.17
CA HIS A 122 14.22 19.39 7.07
C HIS A 122 13.64 17.97 7.18
N MET A 123 12.45 17.74 6.59
CA MET A 123 11.71 16.46 6.72
C MET A 123 12.16 15.40 5.72
N LEU A 124 12.84 15.77 4.62
CA LEU A 124 13.28 14.82 3.60
C LEU A 124 14.19 13.75 4.24
N PHE A 125 14.06 12.52 3.77
CA PHE A 125 14.75 11.34 4.31
C PHE A 125 14.39 11.00 5.76
N THR A 126 13.15 11.31 6.17
CA THR A 126 12.62 10.92 7.47
C THR A 126 11.35 10.07 7.31
N PRO A 127 10.95 9.29 8.33
CA PRO A 127 9.67 8.58 8.34
C PRO A 127 8.47 9.51 8.15
N THR A 128 8.56 10.75 8.63
CA THR A 128 7.51 11.76 8.45
C THR A 128 7.27 12.11 6.98
N ALA A 129 8.34 12.27 6.19
CA ALA A 129 8.22 12.48 4.74
C ALA A 129 7.54 11.30 4.05
N MET A 130 7.86 10.06 4.48
CA MET A 130 7.22 8.86 3.96
C MET A 130 5.71 8.85 4.29
N VAL A 131 5.33 9.19 5.52
CA VAL A 131 3.92 9.32 5.94
C VAL A 131 3.20 10.35 5.07
N ILE A 132 3.80 11.53 4.82
CA ILE A 132 3.20 12.57 3.97
C ILE A 132 2.98 12.04 2.54
N ALA A 133 3.99 11.44 1.92
CA ALA A 133 3.89 10.93 0.56
C ALA A 133 2.83 9.82 0.44
N GLN A 134 2.82 8.87 1.37
CA GLN A 134 1.84 7.81 1.44
C GLN A 134 0.42 8.33 1.70
N THR A 135 0.28 9.38 2.52
CA THR A 135 -1.02 10.04 2.74
C THR A 135 -1.56 10.67 1.46
N VAL A 136 -0.71 11.34 0.68
CA VAL A 136 -1.11 11.94 -0.61
C VAL A 136 -1.62 10.87 -1.60
N ILE A 137 -1.05 9.66 -1.56
CA ILE A 137 -1.48 8.53 -2.39
C ILE A 137 -2.81 7.95 -1.88
N ALA A 138 -2.94 7.72 -0.57
CA ALA A 138 -4.08 7.02 0.00
C ALA A 138 -5.31 7.92 0.21
N ALA A 139 -5.15 9.21 0.49
CA ALA A 139 -6.27 10.10 0.80
C ALA A 139 -7.28 10.23 -0.36
N PRO A 140 -6.90 10.36 -1.65
CA PRO A 140 -7.84 10.32 -2.75
C PRO A 140 -8.59 8.99 -2.85
N MET A 141 -7.92 7.86 -2.61
CA MET A 141 -8.53 6.53 -2.63
C MET A 141 -9.59 6.40 -1.54
N VAL A 142 -9.26 6.76 -0.30
CA VAL A 142 -10.20 6.76 0.82
C VAL A 142 -11.37 7.72 0.54
N CYS A 143 -11.09 8.91 0.02
CA CYS A 143 -12.11 9.90 -0.33
C CYS A 143 -13.07 9.37 -1.40
N GLY A 144 -12.56 8.79 -2.48
CA GLY A 144 -13.36 8.25 -3.57
C GLY A 144 -14.25 7.07 -3.15
N ILE A 145 -13.70 6.13 -2.37
CA ILE A 145 -14.48 4.99 -1.85
C ILE A 145 -15.54 5.50 -0.87
N THR A 146 -15.22 6.46 0.00
CA THR A 146 -16.19 7.07 0.92
C THR A 146 -17.29 7.82 0.18
N LEU A 147 -16.94 8.58 -0.86
CA LEU A 147 -17.89 9.26 -1.73
C LEU A 147 -18.88 8.27 -2.35
N ALA A 148 -18.38 7.16 -2.89
CA ALA A 148 -19.20 6.09 -3.46
C ALA A 148 -20.08 5.41 -2.38
N ALA A 149 -19.52 5.10 -1.22
CA ALA A 149 -20.20 4.46 -0.11
C ALA A 149 -21.38 5.29 0.42
N ILE A 150 -21.17 6.56 0.69
CA ILE A 150 -22.23 7.46 1.17
C ILE A 150 -23.22 7.80 0.03
N GLY A 151 -22.70 7.94 -1.21
CA GLY A 151 -23.52 8.22 -2.39
C GLY A 151 -24.46 7.08 -2.79
N SER A 152 -24.14 5.83 -2.44
CA SER A 152 -24.99 4.66 -2.72
C SER A 152 -26.12 4.48 -1.71
N LEU A 153 -26.12 5.20 -0.59
CA LEU A 153 -27.20 5.13 0.38
C LEU A 153 -28.49 5.70 -0.19
N ASN A 154 -29.63 5.09 0.20
CA ASN A 154 -30.94 5.54 -0.26
C ASN A 154 -31.16 7.02 0.12
N PRO A 155 -31.42 7.92 -0.85
CA PRO A 155 -31.66 9.34 -0.57
C PRO A 155 -32.81 9.60 0.42
N LYS A 156 -33.82 8.70 0.48
CA LYS A 156 -34.93 8.79 1.42
C LYS A 156 -34.48 8.62 2.86
N LEU A 157 -33.42 7.85 3.13
CA LEU A 157 -32.88 7.66 4.47
C LEU A 157 -32.48 8.98 5.11
N ARG A 158 -31.79 9.85 4.36
CA ARG A 158 -31.41 11.19 4.81
C ARG A 158 -32.63 12.04 5.21
N LEU A 159 -33.70 11.99 4.38
CA LEU A 159 -34.93 12.74 4.65
C LEU A 159 -35.66 12.18 5.87
N GLN A 160 -35.73 10.87 6.01
CA GLN A 160 -36.35 10.20 7.16
C GLN A 160 -35.65 10.58 8.48
N ILE A 161 -34.31 10.53 8.51
CA ILE A 161 -33.53 10.90 9.69
C ILE A 161 -33.80 12.36 10.10
N LEU A 162 -33.84 13.27 9.13
CA LEU A 162 -34.12 14.69 9.39
C LEU A 162 -35.58 14.92 9.80
N ALA A 163 -36.55 14.21 9.23
CA ALA A 163 -37.96 14.27 9.61
C ALA A 163 -38.22 13.80 11.04
N LEU A 164 -37.38 12.91 11.57
CA LEU A 164 -37.40 12.46 12.96
C LEU A 164 -36.76 13.48 13.94
N GLY A 165 -36.36 14.67 13.46
CA GLY A 165 -35.80 15.74 14.28
C GLY A 165 -34.31 15.59 14.58
N ALA A 166 -33.57 14.70 13.87
CA ALA A 166 -32.14 14.54 14.08
C ALA A 166 -31.37 15.79 13.63
N THR A 167 -30.37 16.17 14.41
CA THR A 167 -29.41 17.22 14.04
C THR A 167 -28.52 16.79 12.89
N ARG A 168 -27.86 17.73 12.21
CA ARG A 168 -26.94 17.43 11.11
C ARG A 168 -25.82 16.48 11.54
N TRP A 169 -25.30 16.60 12.74
CA TRP A 169 -24.25 15.73 13.27
C TRP A 169 -24.76 14.32 13.55
N GLN A 170 -25.96 14.19 14.11
CA GLN A 170 -26.62 12.89 14.30
C GLN A 170 -26.90 12.21 12.96
N MET A 171 -27.37 12.98 11.96
CA MET A 171 -27.55 12.45 10.60
C MET A 171 -26.24 11.96 10.00
N LEU A 172 -25.15 12.72 10.08
CA LEU A 172 -23.84 12.30 9.58
C LEU A 172 -23.38 11.01 10.26
N TRP A 173 -23.47 10.94 11.58
CA TRP A 173 -23.10 9.75 12.34
C TRP A 173 -23.92 8.52 11.93
N LEU A 174 -25.24 8.66 11.75
CA LEU A 174 -26.12 7.57 11.30
C LEU A 174 -25.80 7.12 9.89
N LEU A 175 -25.53 8.05 8.95
CA LEU A 175 -25.11 7.70 7.59
C LEU A 175 -23.77 6.98 7.56
N MET A 176 -22.80 7.41 8.36
CA MET A 176 -21.51 6.71 8.49
C MET A 176 -21.67 5.32 9.11
N ARG A 177 -22.57 5.18 10.09
CA ARG A 177 -22.91 3.89 10.69
C ARG A 177 -23.56 2.95 9.69
N GLU A 178 -24.44 3.45 8.82
CA GLU A 178 -25.06 2.67 7.75
C GLU A 178 -24.02 2.28 6.68
N ALA A 179 -23.10 3.18 6.32
CA ALA A 179 -22.04 2.93 5.36
C ALA A 179 -20.81 2.21 5.96
N ARG A 180 -20.87 1.72 7.19
CA ARG A 180 -19.70 1.17 7.91
C ARG A 180 -18.97 0.05 7.17
N LEU A 181 -19.70 -0.84 6.47
CA LEU A 181 -19.07 -1.94 5.73
C LEU A 181 -18.25 -1.43 4.52
N PRO A 182 -18.80 -0.57 3.64
CA PRO A 182 -18.00 0.06 2.61
C PRO A 182 -16.87 0.96 3.16
N LEU A 183 -17.07 1.62 4.31
CA LEU A 183 -15.99 2.41 4.94
C LEU A 183 -14.85 1.54 5.44
N LEU A 184 -15.12 0.34 5.95
CA LEU A 184 -14.07 -0.64 6.26
C LEU A 184 -13.30 -1.06 5.00
N ALA A 185 -13.99 -1.21 3.86
CA ALA A 185 -13.31 -1.45 2.59
C ALA A 185 -12.39 -0.28 2.19
N ALA A 186 -12.77 0.97 2.50
CA ALA A 186 -11.89 2.13 2.29
C ALA A 186 -10.62 2.06 3.15
N VAL A 187 -10.73 1.60 4.41
CA VAL A 187 -9.57 1.36 5.29
C VAL A 187 -8.65 0.30 4.69
N MET A 188 -9.20 -0.85 4.28
CA MET A 188 -8.43 -1.95 3.68
C MET A 188 -7.72 -1.51 2.40
N ALA A 189 -8.42 -0.79 1.52
CA ALA A 189 -7.85 -0.29 0.27
C ALA A 189 -6.76 0.75 0.53
N GLY A 190 -6.99 1.72 1.43
CA GLY A 190 -6.01 2.72 1.81
C GLY A 190 -4.75 2.12 2.42
N PHE A 191 -4.90 1.21 3.39
CA PHE A 191 -3.77 0.51 4.00
C PHE A 191 -3.00 -0.34 2.98
N GLY A 192 -3.72 -1.11 2.14
CA GLY A 192 -3.10 -1.94 1.11
C GLY A 192 -2.29 -1.12 0.11
N ALA A 193 -2.80 0.04 -0.31
CA ALA A 193 -2.10 0.93 -1.23
C ALA A 193 -0.79 1.46 -0.65
N VAL A 194 -0.77 1.85 0.63
CA VAL A 194 0.43 2.45 1.24
C VAL A 194 1.46 1.44 1.70
N ILE A 195 1.04 0.27 2.21
CA ILE A 195 1.99 -0.73 2.72
C ILE A 195 2.77 -1.42 1.59
N SER A 196 2.18 -1.49 0.39
CA SER A 196 2.84 -2.04 -0.81
C SER A 196 3.68 -1.00 -1.58
N GLU A 197 3.69 0.26 -1.10
CA GLU A 197 4.31 1.36 -1.83
C GLU A 197 5.84 1.33 -1.72
N VAL A 198 6.52 1.37 -2.87
CA VAL A 198 7.99 1.36 -2.98
C VAL A 198 8.53 2.68 -3.50
N GLY A 199 7.97 3.17 -4.62
CA GLY A 199 8.53 4.26 -5.39
C GLY A 199 8.57 5.58 -4.64
N ALA A 200 7.42 6.04 -4.14
CA ALA A 200 7.36 7.26 -3.34
C ALA A 200 8.15 7.12 -2.05
N SER A 201 8.04 5.97 -1.37
CA SER A 201 8.77 5.71 -0.12
C SER A 201 10.29 5.77 -0.32
N THR A 202 10.81 5.23 -1.43
CA THR A 202 12.24 5.31 -1.76
C THR A 202 12.66 6.75 -2.07
N MET A 203 11.85 7.49 -2.84
CA MET A 203 12.17 8.87 -3.23
C MET A 203 12.25 9.81 -2.02
N VAL A 204 11.26 9.77 -1.13
CA VAL A 204 11.21 10.70 0.02
C VAL A 204 11.98 10.18 1.24
N GLY A 205 12.13 8.87 1.38
CA GLY A 205 12.76 8.20 2.51
C GLY A 205 14.24 7.85 2.30
N GLY A 206 14.66 7.59 1.04
CA GLY A 206 16.05 7.25 0.70
C GLY A 206 16.51 5.86 1.15
N ASN A 207 15.62 4.99 1.66
CA ASN A 207 15.92 3.60 2.08
C ASN A 207 17.14 3.49 3.04
N ILE A 208 17.26 4.40 4.00
CA ILE A 208 18.38 4.49 4.93
C ILE A 208 18.22 3.43 6.02
N LEU A 209 19.26 2.59 6.20
CA LEU A 209 19.30 1.55 7.22
C LEU A 209 19.10 2.13 8.62
N GLY A 210 18.19 1.54 9.38
CA GLY A 210 17.89 1.94 10.76
C GLY A 210 17.08 3.24 10.90
N GLN A 211 16.73 3.93 9.79
CA GLN A 211 15.97 5.19 9.81
C GLN A 211 14.69 5.15 8.96
N THR A 212 14.81 4.87 7.67
CA THR A 212 13.70 4.96 6.70
C THR A 212 13.50 3.70 5.86
N ARG A 213 14.32 2.66 6.09
CA ARG A 213 14.17 1.38 5.41
C ARG A 213 12.91 0.67 5.90
N VAL A 214 11.99 0.38 4.98
CA VAL A 214 10.76 -0.41 5.20
C VAL A 214 10.83 -1.72 4.43
N LEU A 215 9.94 -2.68 4.71
CA LEU A 215 9.96 -4.02 4.10
C LEU A 215 9.99 -3.97 2.57
N THR A 216 9.16 -3.13 1.95
CA THR A 216 9.09 -2.99 0.49
C THR A 216 10.39 -2.46 -0.12
N THR A 217 10.98 -1.42 0.47
CA THR A 217 12.23 -0.84 -0.04
C THR A 217 13.43 -1.75 0.24
N ALA A 218 13.43 -2.49 1.36
CA ALA A 218 14.42 -3.50 1.67
C ALA A 218 14.39 -4.66 0.66
N THR A 219 13.20 -5.18 0.36
CA THR A 219 13.00 -6.25 -0.63
C THR A 219 13.56 -5.88 -2.01
N VAL A 220 13.22 -4.69 -2.51
CA VAL A 220 13.74 -4.22 -3.81
C VAL A 220 15.25 -4.06 -3.79
N MET A 221 15.81 -3.54 -2.70
CA MET A 221 17.24 -3.38 -2.54
C MET A 221 17.98 -4.73 -2.52
N GLU A 222 17.52 -5.70 -1.74
CA GLU A 222 18.16 -7.02 -1.67
C GLU A 222 18.02 -7.78 -2.99
N SER A 223 16.88 -7.66 -3.69
CA SER A 223 16.72 -8.17 -5.05
C SER A 223 17.71 -7.54 -6.03
N SER A 224 17.94 -6.24 -5.95
CA SER A 224 18.89 -5.52 -6.81
C SER A 224 20.35 -5.89 -6.54
N LYS A 225 20.66 -6.37 -5.32
CA LYS A 225 21.98 -6.91 -4.96
C LYS A 225 22.19 -8.36 -5.39
N GLY A 226 21.15 -9.05 -5.87
CA GLY A 226 21.18 -10.48 -6.17
C GLY A 226 20.95 -11.38 -4.94
N ASN A 227 20.64 -10.84 -3.77
CA ASN A 227 20.32 -11.59 -2.56
C ASN A 227 18.85 -12.05 -2.56
N PHE A 228 18.53 -12.93 -3.52
CA PHE A 228 17.13 -13.33 -3.76
C PHE A 228 16.52 -14.10 -2.58
N ASP A 229 17.30 -14.87 -1.84
CA ASP A 229 16.88 -15.59 -0.63
C ASP A 229 16.36 -14.62 0.46
N VAL A 230 17.08 -13.51 0.69
CA VAL A 230 16.67 -12.45 1.63
C VAL A 230 15.45 -11.69 1.08
N ALA A 231 15.46 -11.35 -0.21
CA ALA A 231 14.36 -10.64 -0.85
C ALA A 231 13.04 -11.43 -0.77
N ILE A 232 13.09 -12.75 -1.02
CA ILE A 232 11.95 -13.66 -0.88
C ILE A 232 11.50 -13.72 0.59
N ALA A 233 12.43 -13.85 1.53
CA ALA A 233 12.11 -13.88 2.96
C ALA A 233 11.38 -12.60 3.41
N LEU A 234 11.88 -11.41 3.05
CA LEU A 234 11.24 -10.12 3.36
C LEU A 234 9.87 -9.99 2.69
N SER A 235 9.72 -10.48 1.45
CA SER A 235 8.44 -10.49 0.73
C SER A 235 7.40 -11.37 1.42
N LEU A 236 7.79 -12.54 1.93
CA LEU A 236 6.91 -13.44 2.67
C LEU A 236 6.49 -12.82 4.01
N ILE A 237 7.41 -12.15 4.71
CA ILE A 237 7.10 -11.42 5.94
C ILE A 237 6.10 -10.28 5.65
N LEU A 238 6.30 -9.53 4.57
CA LEU A 238 5.37 -8.49 4.15
C LEU A 238 3.97 -9.06 3.80
N MET A 239 3.93 -10.18 3.06
CA MET A 239 2.68 -10.88 2.74
C MET A 239 1.95 -11.36 3.98
N LEU A 240 2.68 -11.96 4.93
CA LEU A 240 2.12 -12.39 6.21
C LEU A 240 1.55 -11.20 6.99
N LEU A 241 2.29 -10.10 7.05
CA LEU A 241 1.84 -8.87 7.70
C LEU A 241 0.55 -8.35 7.08
N MET A 242 0.49 -8.24 5.74
CA MET A 242 -0.71 -7.83 5.03
C MET A 242 -1.89 -8.77 5.30
N TYR A 243 -1.63 -10.08 5.29
CA TYR A 243 -2.66 -11.08 5.58
C TYR A 243 -3.22 -10.91 6.99
N LEU A 244 -2.36 -10.75 8.00
CA LEU A 244 -2.78 -10.57 9.40
C LEU A 244 -3.61 -9.30 9.59
N VAL A 245 -3.20 -8.16 9.02
CA VAL A 245 -3.97 -6.91 9.08
C VAL A 245 -5.33 -7.07 8.39
N ASN A 246 -5.34 -7.64 7.18
CA ASN A 246 -6.59 -7.86 6.46
C ASN A 246 -7.50 -8.89 7.15
N LEU A 247 -6.93 -9.91 7.81
CA LEU A 247 -7.69 -10.87 8.60
C LEU A 247 -8.43 -10.19 9.75
N VAL A 248 -7.74 -9.32 10.51
CA VAL A 248 -8.35 -8.54 11.60
C VAL A 248 -9.48 -7.64 11.08
N LEU A 249 -9.23 -6.91 9.97
CA LEU A 249 -10.23 -6.03 9.36
C LEU A 249 -11.43 -6.82 8.80
N THR A 250 -11.18 -7.96 8.17
CA THR A 250 -12.24 -8.84 7.65
C THR A 250 -13.08 -9.43 8.79
N TYR A 251 -12.44 -9.86 9.88
CA TYR A 251 -13.17 -10.33 11.06
C TYR A 251 -14.04 -9.23 11.65
N ALA A 252 -13.52 -8.01 11.78
CA ALA A 252 -14.28 -6.84 12.21
C ALA A 252 -15.46 -6.53 11.28
N GLN A 253 -15.27 -6.72 9.95
CA GLN A 253 -16.31 -6.53 8.95
C GLN A 253 -17.43 -7.58 9.05
N GLN A 254 -17.07 -8.85 9.22
CA GLN A 254 -18.06 -9.95 9.28
C GLN A 254 -18.89 -9.92 10.57
N ARG A 255 -18.28 -9.59 11.70
CA ARG A 255 -18.98 -9.49 12.99
C ARG A 255 -20.06 -8.39 13.00
N GLN A 256 -20.06 -7.51 12.03
CA GLN A 256 -21.01 -6.41 11.90
C GLN A 256 -22.15 -6.69 10.92
N ARG A 257 -22.18 -7.86 10.25
CA ARG A 257 -23.34 -8.28 9.46
C ARG A 257 -24.41 -8.80 10.41
N PRO A 258 -25.59 -8.16 10.54
CA PRO A 258 -26.72 -8.80 11.20
C PRO A 258 -27.11 -10.02 10.34
N LEU A 259 -27.37 -11.14 10.99
CA LEU A 259 -27.98 -12.34 10.40
C LEU A 259 -29.35 -11.98 9.82
#